data_09013f2f3bbb17560c95d41af23aca7d
#
_entry.id   09013f2f3bbb17560c95d41af23aca7d
#
_cell.length_a   1.000
_cell.length_b   1.000
_cell.length_c   1.000
_cell.angle_alpha   90.00
_cell.angle_beta   90.00
_cell.angle_gamma   90.00
#
_symmetry.space_group_name_H-M   'P 1'
#
loop_
_entity.id
_entity.type
_entity.pdbx_description
1 polymer ?
#
loop_
_entity_poly.entity_id
_entity_poly.type
_entity_poly.pdbx_seq_one_letter_code
_entity_poly.pdbx_strand_id
1 'polypeptide(L)'
;FVAMSRRVPMVFDFQGSLLAEMLDHGFIDRHSRLTSLISLVEGSINRLPNKIITSSTNARNLLIDSFNIEPERVVAISDCVDTNAFTPRPGHPEHNRSRIINRYRIPNNRLLIGYLGLLADYQGIPHLIEAAAKVIESFPGAHFLIMGYPGVETYQRMATQKGIQDHVTFTGRISYFEAPQHLAATDIAVSPKLSETEGNGKLLNYMATGLPTVAFDGEVAREYLGESGRFAVPGDHHSLAEHILELLNNATTRTCEGTSLRTRAVANFSWDRGRSQLHNIYQELLQC
;
A
#
# COMPACT_ATOMS: atom_id res chain seq x y z
N PHE A 1 -13.53 24.75 15.88
CA PHE A 1 -14.12 25.98 16.42
C PHE A 1 -15.37 26.41 15.63
N VAL A 2 -15.30 26.55 14.29
CA VAL A 2 -16.46 27.01 13.50
C VAL A 2 -17.64 26.03 13.60
N ALA A 3 -17.42 24.73 13.47
CA ALA A 3 -18.46 23.72 13.60
C ALA A 3 -19.09 23.74 14.99
N MET A 4 -18.29 23.82 16.04
CA MET A 4 -18.77 23.90 17.41
C MET A 4 -19.61 25.20 17.66
N SER A 5 -19.15 26.36 17.17
CA SER A 5 -19.88 27.62 17.31
C SER A 5 -21.22 27.64 16.57
N ARG A 6 -21.31 26.85 15.47
CA ARG A 6 -22.53 26.73 14.66
C ARG A 6 -23.38 25.52 15.00
N ARG A 7 -22.97 24.72 15.97
CA ARG A 7 -23.63 23.45 16.36
C ARG A 7 -23.81 22.49 15.15
N VAL A 8 -22.80 22.46 14.28
CA VAL A 8 -22.78 21.54 13.13
C VAL A 8 -21.94 20.33 13.51
N PRO A 9 -22.43 19.09 13.31
CA PRO A 9 -21.65 17.89 13.55
C PRO A 9 -20.35 17.89 12.74
N MET A 10 -19.28 17.39 13.34
CA MET A 10 -17.96 17.29 12.72
C MET A 10 -17.55 15.83 12.56
N VAL A 11 -17.18 15.45 11.34
CA VAL A 11 -16.51 14.20 11.04
C VAL A 11 -15.04 14.50 10.78
N PHE A 12 -14.15 13.74 11.41
CA PHE A 12 -12.71 13.85 11.23
C PHE A 12 -12.19 12.61 10.53
N ASP A 13 -11.44 12.81 9.44
CA ASP A 13 -10.74 11.76 8.72
C ASP A 13 -9.33 11.61 9.29
N PHE A 14 -9.14 10.57 10.12
CA PHE A 14 -7.87 10.27 10.76
C PHE A 14 -7.07 9.29 9.89
N GLN A 15 -6.07 9.82 9.19
CA GLN A 15 -5.23 9.04 8.26
C GLN A 15 -4.02 8.38 8.94
N GLY A 16 -3.65 8.85 10.14
CA GLY A 16 -2.53 8.34 10.93
C GLY A 16 -2.24 9.23 12.13
N SER A 17 -1.42 8.74 13.06
CA SER A 17 -0.96 9.56 14.20
C SER A 17 0.20 10.45 13.76
N LEU A 18 0.04 11.76 13.90
CA LEU A 18 1.11 12.73 13.63
C LEU A 18 2.37 12.42 14.42
N LEU A 19 2.21 12.07 15.71
CA LEU A 19 3.35 11.71 16.55
C LEU A 19 4.05 10.46 16.03
N ALA A 20 3.30 9.41 15.69
CA ALA A 20 3.87 8.17 15.20
C ALA A 20 4.62 8.38 13.87
N GLU A 21 4.05 9.14 12.93
CA GLU A 21 4.71 9.50 11.67
C GLU A 21 6.01 10.28 11.90
N MET A 22 6.00 11.25 12.83
CA MET A 22 7.20 12.03 13.15
C MET A 22 8.30 11.18 13.76
N LEU A 23 7.94 10.15 14.53
CA LEU A 23 8.90 9.17 15.09
C LEU A 23 9.43 8.22 14.01
N ASP A 24 8.54 7.67 13.16
CA ASP A 24 8.90 6.74 12.08
C ASP A 24 9.82 7.39 11.04
N HIS A 25 9.61 8.67 10.76
CA HIS A 25 10.43 9.44 9.82
C HIS A 25 11.69 10.04 10.47
N GLY A 26 11.90 9.84 11.76
CA GLY A 26 13.07 10.35 12.49
C GLY A 26 13.11 11.87 12.68
N PHE A 27 11.96 12.56 12.54
CA PHE A 27 11.86 14.01 12.79
C PHE A 27 11.94 14.35 14.28
N ILE A 28 11.57 13.41 15.15
CA ILE A 28 11.61 13.56 16.61
C ILE A 28 12.17 12.28 17.24
N ASP A 29 13.00 12.45 18.27
CA ASP A 29 13.45 11.34 19.12
C ASP A 29 12.36 10.93 20.12
N ARG A 30 12.24 9.62 20.39
CA ARG A 30 11.27 9.07 21.37
C ARG A 30 11.40 9.63 22.76
N HIS A 31 12.61 10.07 23.14
CA HIS A 31 12.91 10.66 24.46
C HIS A 31 12.76 12.19 24.50
N SER A 32 12.34 12.81 23.40
CA SER A 32 12.13 14.26 23.34
C SER A 32 10.94 14.69 24.21
N ARG A 33 11.07 15.80 24.92
CA ARG A 33 9.95 16.43 25.66
C ARG A 33 8.82 16.88 24.71
N LEU A 34 9.12 17.09 23.43
CA LEU A 34 8.13 17.43 22.41
C LEU A 34 7.14 16.27 22.15
N THR A 35 7.58 15.03 22.35
CA THR A 35 6.74 13.84 22.17
C THR A 35 5.46 13.91 23.04
N SER A 36 5.62 14.23 24.34
CA SER A 36 4.47 14.35 25.25
C SER A 36 3.55 15.52 24.88
N LEU A 37 4.13 16.64 24.43
CA LEU A 37 3.34 17.81 24.03
C LEU A 37 2.53 17.52 22.75
N ILE A 38 3.14 16.91 21.76
CA ILE A 38 2.48 16.54 20.49
C ILE A 38 1.37 15.52 20.78
N SER A 39 1.63 14.50 21.59
CA SER A 39 0.61 13.52 21.99
C SER A 39 -0.59 14.17 22.70
N LEU A 40 -0.35 15.13 23.58
CA LEU A 40 -1.42 15.86 24.27
C LEU A 40 -2.26 16.69 23.28
N VAL A 41 -1.60 17.39 22.36
CA VAL A 41 -2.29 18.21 21.33
C VAL A 41 -3.10 17.31 20.39
N GLU A 42 -2.49 16.23 19.91
CA GLU A 42 -3.15 15.25 19.03
C GLU A 42 -4.37 14.61 19.74
N GLY A 43 -4.21 14.18 20.99
CA GLY A 43 -5.31 13.64 21.78
C GLY A 43 -6.43 14.65 22.04
N SER A 44 -6.09 15.94 22.16
CA SER A 44 -7.08 17.01 22.27
C SER A 44 -7.85 17.21 20.96
N ILE A 45 -7.16 17.20 19.84
CA ILE A 45 -7.77 17.30 18.48
C ILE A 45 -8.70 16.13 18.24
N ASN A 46 -8.28 14.90 18.55
CA ASN A 46 -9.05 13.67 18.33
C ASN A 46 -10.34 13.62 19.19
N ARG A 47 -10.45 14.40 20.26
CA ARG A 47 -11.68 14.48 21.09
C ARG A 47 -12.73 15.47 20.57
N LEU A 48 -12.37 16.36 19.64
CA LEU A 48 -13.29 17.41 19.15
C LEU A 48 -14.40 16.89 18.22
N PRO A 49 -14.15 15.94 17.29
CA PRO A 49 -15.16 15.51 16.32
C PRO A 49 -16.29 14.68 16.95
N ASN A 50 -17.47 14.73 16.36
CA ASN A 50 -18.59 13.87 16.74
C ASN A 50 -18.36 12.42 16.31
N LYS A 51 -17.77 12.22 15.11
CA LYS A 51 -17.34 10.92 14.57
C LYS A 51 -15.94 11.05 13.99
N ILE A 52 -15.17 9.97 14.10
CA ILE A 52 -13.86 9.83 13.47
C ILE A 52 -13.93 8.66 12.51
N ILE A 53 -13.47 8.85 11.29
CA ILE A 53 -13.25 7.75 10.34
C ILE A 53 -11.76 7.46 10.24
N THR A 54 -11.40 6.20 10.09
CA THR A 54 -10.01 5.75 9.97
C THR A 54 -9.86 4.84 8.76
N SER A 55 -8.69 4.82 8.16
CA SER A 55 -8.40 3.98 6.97
C SER A 55 -8.20 2.50 7.29
N SER A 56 -8.10 2.12 8.56
CA SER A 56 -7.88 0.72 8.97
C SER A 56 -8.42 0.44 10.37
N THR A 57 -8.63 -0.82 10.67
CA THR A 57 -8.97 -1.29 12.02
C THR A 57 -7.82 -1.01 13.00
N ASN A 58 -6.58 -1.11 12.55
CA ASN A 58 -5.41 -0.76 13.36
C ASN A 58 -5.45 0.71 13.80
N ALA A 59 -5.70 1.65 12.88
CA ALA A 59 -5.83 3.06 13.21
C ALA A 59 -7.04 3.35 14.14
N ARG A 60 -8.13 2.61 13.99
CA ARG A 60 -9.27 2.66 14.91
C ARG A 60 -8.85 2.23 16.32
N ASN A 61 -8.18 1.11 16.48
CA ASN A 61 -7.72 0.60 17.76
C ASN A 61 -6.73 1.57 18.42
N LEU A 62 -5.81 2.15 17.63
CA LEU A 62 -4.90 3.18 18.13
C LEU A 62 -5.65 4.35 18.79
N LEU A 63 -6.72 4.85 18.17
CA LEU A 63 -7.53 5.93 18.74
C LEU A 63 -8.24 5.54 20.05
N ILE A 64 -8.75 4.32 20.11
CA ILE A 64 -9.44 3.80 21.30
C ILE A 64 -8.44 3.56 22.43
N ASP A 65 -7.36 2.83 22.16
CA ASP A 65 -6.44 2.34 23.19
C ASP A 65 -5.45 3.40 23.66
N SER A 66 -4.92 4.21 22.73
CA SER A 66 -3.87 5.19 23.05
C SER A 66 -4.41 6.59 23.34
N PHE A 67 -5.51 7.00 22.70
CA PHE A 67 -6.12 8.33 22.91
C PHE A 67 -7.39 8.29 23.74
N ASN A 68 -7.84 7.10 24.15
CA ASN A 68 -9.03 6.86 24.98
C ASN A 68 -10.29 7.52 24.38
N ILE A 69 -10.50 7.29 23.08
CA ILE A 69 -11.71 7.75 22.36
C ILE A 69 -12.78 6.66 22.46
N GLU A 70 -14.03 7.08 22.69
CA GLU A 70 -15.14 6.13 22.78
C GLU A 70 -15.29 5.33 21.47
N PRO A 71 -15.41 3.96 21.55
CA PRO A 71 -15.48 3.09 20.37
C PRO A 71 -16.59 3.44 19.38
N GLU A 72 -17.73 3.96 19.88
CA GLU A 72 -18.91 4.35 19.09
C GLU A 72 -18.65 5.59 18.23
N ARG A 73 -17.64 6.38 18.56
CA ARG A 73 -17.24 7.57 17.82
C ARG A 73 -16.28 7.26 16.68
N VAL A 74 -15.66 6.07 16.66
CA VAL A 74 -14.62 5.71 15.70
C VAL A 74 -15.12 4.61 14.78
N VAL A 75 -15.15 4.90 13.48
CA VAL A 75 -15.57 3.95 12.45
C VAL A 75 -14.41 3.71 11.49
N ALA A 76 -14.01 2.45 11.33
CA ALA A 76 -13.04 2.08 10.31
C ALA A 76 -13.74 2.02 8.94
N ILE A 77 -13.36 2.91 8.03
CA ILE A 77 -13.68 2.87 6.61
C ILE A 77 -12.35 2.75 5.88
N SER A 78 -12.01 1.53 5.47
CA SER A 78 -10.77 1.28 4.76
C SER A 78 -10.66 2.16 3.51
N ASP A 79 -9.44 2.48 3.12
CA ASP A 79 -9.17 3.10 1.83
C ASP A 79 -9.91 2.36 0.71
N CYS A 80 -10.25 3.08 -0.34
CA CYS A 80 -10.99 2.55 -1.46
C CYS A 80 -10.16 2.60 -2.75
N VAL A 81 -10.51 1.71 -3.68
CA VAL A 81 -9.89 1.66 -4.99
C VAL A 81 -10.97 1.70 -6.09
N ASP A 82 -10.64 2.36 -7.20
CA ASP A 82 -11.46 2.30 -8.40
C ASP A 82 -11.31 0.93 -9.07
N THR A 83 -12.21 0.02 -8.73
CA THR A 83 -12.21 -1.35 -9.25
C THR A 83 -12.61 -1.43 -10.73
N ASN A 84 -13.06 -0.35 -11.34
CA ASN A 84 -13.34 -0.26 -12.78
C ASN A 84 -12.11 0.19 -13.56
N ALA A 85 -11.30 1.08 -12.97
CA ALA A 85 -10.03 1.51 -13.55
C ALA A 85 -8.94 0.45 -13.36
N PHE A 86 -8.78 -0.06 -12.12
CA PHE A 86 -7.84 -1.12 -11.80
C PHE A 86 -8.49 -2.48 -12.04
N THR A 87 -8.18 -3.09 -13.18
CA THR A 87 -8.74 -4.38 -13.59
C THR A 87 -7.65 -5.36 -14.01
N PRO A 88 -7.86 -6.67 -13.82
CA PRO A 88 -6.99 -7.67 -14.41
C PRO A 88 -6.97 -7.51 -15.94
N ARG A 89 -5.81 -7.35 -16.53
CA ARG A 89 -5.53 -7.32 -17.98
C ARG A 89 -6.77 -7.06 -18.87
N PRO A 90 -7.29 -5.82 -18.95
CA PRO A 90 -8.52 -5.54 -19.67
C PRO A 90 -8.35 -5.68 -21.18
N GLY A 91 -9.34 -6.23 -21.86
CA GLY A 91 -9.48 -6.24 -23.32
C GLY A 91 -8.48 -7.13 -24.04
N HIS A 92 -7.45 -6.58 -24.66
CA HIS A 92 -6.36 -7.31 -25.30
C HIS A 92 -5.13 -7.32 -24.40
N PRO A 93 -4.96 -8.34 -23.53
CA PRO A 93 -3.91 -8.37 -22.50
C PRO A 93 -2.51 -8.20 -23.08
N GLU A 94 -2.27 -8.79 -24.24
CA GLU A 94 -0.99 -8.73 -24.94
C GLU A 94 -0.62 -7.32 -25.42
N HIS A 95 -1.61 -6.53 -25.87
CA HIS A 95 -1.37 -5.17 -26.37
C HIS A 95 -0.89 -4.21 -25.27
N ASN A 96 -1.51 -4.27 -24.09
CA ASN A 96 -1.13 -3.40 -22.99
C ASN A 96 0.24 -3.77 -22.42
N ARG A 97 0.48 -5.08 -22.22
CA ARG A 97 1.78 -5.58 -21.76
C ARG A 97 2.89 -5.21 -22.75
N SER A 98 2.68 -5.47 -24.03
CA SER A 98 3.66 -5.14 -25.08
C SER A 98 3.99 -3.66 -25.13
N ARG A 99 2.99 -2.77 -24.92
CA ARG A 99 3.21 -1.32 -24.86
C ARG A 99 4.13 -0.91 -23.72
N ILE A 100 3.90 -1.44 -22.52
CA ILE A 100 4.72 -1.16 -21.33
C ILE A 100 6.14 -1.74 -21.50
N ILE A 101 6.26 -2.99 -21.93
CA ILE A 101 7.53 -3.65 -22.21
C ILE A 101 8.36 -2.86 -23.21
N ASN A 102 7.74 -2.44 -24.33
CA ASN A 102 8.43 -1.67 -25.38
C ASN A 102 8.82 -0.27 -24.89
N ARG A 103 7.93 0.41 -24.14
CA ARG A 103 8.22 1.73 -23.57
C ARG A 103 9.49 1.72 -22.73
N TYR A 104 9.67 0.67 -21.93
CA TYR A 104 10.80 0.54 -21.00
C TYR A 104 11.90 -0.39 -21.50
N ARG A 105 11.81 -0.89 -22.74
CA ARG A 105 12.78 -1.80 -23.38
C ARG A 105 13.05 -3.06 -22.54
N ILE A 106 12.01 -3.60 -21.91
CA ILE A 106 12.09 -4.83 -21.14
C ILE A 106 11.99 -6.03 -22.09
N PRO A 107 12.81 -7.08 -21.93
CA PRO A 107 12.69 -8.29 -22.75
C PRO A 107 11.32 -8.97 -22.60
N ASN A 108 10.70 -9.36 -23.71
CA ASN A 108 9.32 -9.88 -23.77
C ASN A 108 9.09 -11.18 -22.98
N ASN A 109 10.15 -11.96 -22.78
CA ASN A 109 10.10 -13.28 -22.14
C ASN A 109 10.28 -13.22 -20.61
N ARG A 110 10.35 -12.03 -20.01
CA ARG A 110 10.52 -11.87 -18.56
C ARG A 110 9.18 -11.80 -17.83
N LEU A 111 9.10 -12.39 -16.63
CA LEU A 111 8.02 -12.16 -15.68
C LEU A 111 8.28 -10.85 -14.91
N LEU A 112 7.25 -10.00 -14.80
CA LEU A 112 7.37 -8.67 -14.22
C LEU A 112 6.89 -8.66 -12.76
N ILE A 113 7.76 -8.20 -11.88
CA ILE A 113 7.45 -7.93 -10.48
C ILE A 113 7.28 -6.41 -10.33
N GLY A 114 6.08 -5.96 -9.98
CA GLY A 114 5.70 -4.56 -9.89
C GLY A 114 5.76 -4.00 -8.48
N TYR A 115 6.35 -2.83 -8.33
CA TYR A 115 6.21 -1.97 -7.15
C TYR A 115 5.65 -0.61 -7.58
N LEU A 116 4.69 -0.06 -6.83
CA LEU A 116 4.12 1.27 -7.05
C LEU A 116 4.13 2.05 -5.73
N GLY A 117 4.79 3.21 -5.69
CA GLY A 117 4.76 4.07 -4.50
C GLY A 117 5.97 4.99 -4.37
N LEU A 118 6.07 5.65 -3.21
CA LEU A 118 7.24 6.47 -2.90
C LEU A 118 8.50 5.61 -2.78
N LEU A 119 9.61 6.13 -3.29
CA LEU A 119 10.92 5.50 -3.13
C LEU A 119 11.57 6.07 -1.87
N ALA A 120 11.46 5.32 -0.77
CA ALA A 120 12.00 5.70 0.54
C ALA A 120 12.36 4.45 1.35
N ASP A 121 13.23 4.62 2.34
CA ASP A 121 13.71 3.50 3.14
C ASP A 121 12.59 2.88 3.97
N TYR A 122 11.69 3.68 4.56
CA TYR A 122 10.53 3.18 5.30
C TYR A 122 9.49 2.47 4.40
N GLN A 123 9.55 2.68 3.08
CA GLN A 123 8.78 1.91 2.10
C GLN A 123 9.48 0.60 1.70
N GLY A 124 10.66 0.32 2.26
CA GLY A 124 11.42 -0.92 2.11
C GLY A 124 12.13 -1.08 0.77
N ILE A 125 12.40 0.02 0.03
CA ILE A 125 13.06 -0.06 -1.28
C ILE A 125 14.45 -0.69 -1.21
N PRO A 126 15.29 -0.40 -0.20
CA PRO A 126 16.56 -1.12 -0.05
C PRO A 126 16.38 -2.64 0.05
N HIS A 127 15.41 -3.11 0.85
CA HIS A 127 15.10 -4.53 0.99
C HIS A 127 14.57 -5.15 -0.31
N LEU A 128 13.78 -4.38 -1.09
CA LEU A 128 13.32 -4.83 -2.40
C LEU A 128 14.48 -5.06 -3.38
N ILE A 129 15.48 -4.17 -3.39
CA ILE A 129 16.66 -4.31 -4.26
C ILE A 129 17.52 -5.51 -3.83
N GLU A 130 17.71 -5.72 -2.53
CA GLU A 130 18.43 -6.89 -2.01
C GLU A 130 17.68 -8.20 -2.38
N ALA A 131 16.36 -8.22 -2.20
CA ALA A 131 15.53 -9.36 -2.62
C ALA A 131 15.58 -9.59 -4.13
N ALA A 132 15.56 -8.51 -4.92
CA ALA A 132 15.66 -8.60 -6.37
C ALA A 132 16.96 -9.26 -6.81
N ALA A 133 18.10 -8.95 -6.19
CA ALA A 133 19.38 -9.60 -6.51
C ALA A 133 19.30 -11.12 -6.32
N LYS A 134 18.71 -11.58 -5.20
CA LYS A 134 18.53 -13.02 -4.93
C LYS A 134 17.55 -13.69 -5.89
N VAL A 135 16.45 -13.00 -6.18
CA VAL A 135 15.46 -13.50 -7.14
C VAL A 135 16.09 -13.68 -8.51
N ILE A 136 16.86 -12.71 -8.99
CA ILE A 136 17.48 -12.74 -10.31
C ILE A 136 18.57 -13.83 -10.41
N GLU A 137 19.34 -14.04 -9.33
CA GLU A 137 20.31 -15.15 -9.25
C GLU A 137 19.63 -16.50 -9.45
N SER A 138 18.46 -16.71 -8.82
CA SER A 138 17.72 -17.99 -8.88
C SER A 138 16.78 -18.09 -10.09
N PHE A 139 16.28 -16.97 -10.59
CA PHE A 139 15.33 -16.89 -11.70
C PHE A 139 15.68 -15.72 -12.64
N PRO A 140 16.65 -15.91 -13.58
CA PRO A 140 17.09 -14.87 -14.51
C PRO A 140 15.99 -14.33 -15.45
N GLY A 141 14.86 -15.03 -15.53
CA GLY A 141 13.67 -14.59 -16.26
C GLY A 141 12.83 -13.52 -15.57
N ALA A 142 13.21 -13.08 -14.35
CA ALA A 142 12.52 -12.02 -13.63
C ALA A 142 12.97 -10.63 -14.09
N HIS A 143 12.05 -9.66 -13.95
CA HIS A 143 12.34 -8.25 -14.12
C HIS A 143 11.50 -7.41 -13.15
N PHE A 144 12.13 -6.48 -12.44
CA PHE A 144 11.47 -5.60 -11.49
C PHE A 144 11.11 -4.27 -12.15
N LEU A 145 9.82 -3.93 -12.15
CA LEU A 145 9.29 -2.65 -12.61
C LEU A 145 8.94 -1.80 -11.40
N ILE A 146 9.82 -0.86 -11.05
CA ILE A 146 9.70 0.00 -9.87
C ILE A 146 9.17 1.36 -10.30
N MET A 147 7.90 1.62 -9.98
CA MET A 147 7.14 2.81 -10.36
C MET A 147 7.09 3.75 -9.17
N GLY A 148 7.93 4.79 -9.16
CA GLY A 148 7.97 5.70 -8.03
C GLY A 148 9.03 6.78 -8.08
N TYR A 149 8.95 7.68 -7.11
CA TYR A 149 9.87 8.79 -6.84
C TYR A 149 9.80 9.16 -5.34
N PRO A 150 10.65 10.01 -4.78
CA PRO A 150 11.89 10.57 -5.32
C PRO A 150 13.07 9.59 -5.25
N GLY A 151 14.28 10.05 -5.49
CA GLY A 151 15.50 9.29 -5.18
C GLY A 151 15.81 8.15 -6.16
N VAL A 152 15.28 8.20 -7.38
CA VAL A 152 15.48 7.18 -8.43
C VAL A 152 16.97 6.87 -8.63
N GLU A 153 17.82 7.89 -8.74
CA GLU A 153 19.26 7.74 -8.98
C GLU A 153 19.97 6.99 -7.84
N THR A 154 19.50 7.17 -6.62
CA THR A 154 20.06 6.47 -5.46
C THR A 154 19.81 4.98 -5.56
N TYR A 155 18.57 4.59 -5.85
CA TYR A 155 18.19 3.17 -5.95
C TYR A 155 18.69 2.52 -7.25
N GLN A 156 18.85 3.28 -8.33
CA GLN A 156 19.54 2.81 -9.54
C GLN A 156 21.01 2.46 -9.25
N ARG A 157 21.72 3.32 -8.49
CA ARG A 157 23.09 3.01 -8.05
C ARG A 157 23.16 1.75 -7.20
N MET A 158 22.20 1.55 -6.28
CA MET A 158 22.12 0.32 -5.49
C MET A 158 21.94 -0.91 -6.38
N ALA A 159 21.04 -0.85 -7.36
CA ALA A 159 20.83 -1.94 -8.33
C ALA A 159 22.10 -2.23 -9.15
N THR A 160 22.82 -1.19 -9.57
CA THR A 160 24.11 -1.33 -10.28
C THR A 160 25.19 -1.98 -9.40
N GLN A 161 25.28 -1.57 -8.14
CA GLN A 161 26.23 -2.18 -7.19
C GLN A 161 25.96 -3.67 -6.93
N LYS A 162 24.69 -4.09 -7.09
CA LYS A 162 24.28 -5.51 -7.01
C LYS A 162 24.41 -6.25 -8.36
N GLY A 163 24.78 -5.57 -9.43
CA GLY A 163 24.90 -6.16 -10.77
C GLY A 163 23.57 -6.54 -11.42
N ILE A 164 22.45 -5.93 -11.00
CA ILE A 164 21.10 -6.27 -11.47
C ILE A 164 20.44 -5.15 -12.32
N GLN A 165 21.22 -4.16 -12.75
CA GLN A 165 20.72 -3.01 -13.52
C GLN A 165 19.93 -3.38 -14.78
N ASP A 166 20.25 -4.52 -15.40
CA ASP A 166 19.57 -5.02 -16.62
C ASP A 166 18.26 -5.78 -16.32
N HIS A 167 17.94 -5.94 -15.05
CA HIS A 167 16.75 -6.63 -14.53
C HIS A 167 15.84 -5.73 -13.68
N VAL A 168 16.17 -4.45 -13.56
CA VAL A 168 15.37 -3.49 -12.79
C VAL A 168 15.14 -2.23 -13.62
N THR A 169 13.89 -1.86 -13.77
CA THR A 169 13.49 -0.61 -14.43
C THR A 169 12.85 0.32 -13.42
N PHE A 170 13.42 1.50 -13.26
CA PHE A 170 12.81 2.59 -12.51
C PHE A 170 12.10 3.53 -13.47
N THR A 171 10.79 3.65 -13.35
CA THR A 171 9.99 4.49 -14.25
C THR A 171 10.04 5.98 -13.90
N GLY A 172 10.46 6.31 -12.68
CA GLY A 172 10.20 7.60 -12.08
C GLY A 172 8.71 7.76 -11.74
N ARG A 173 8.28 9.02 -11.63
CA ARG A 173 6.88 9.36 -11.35
C ARG A 173 6.01 8.97 -12.55
N ILE A 174 4.97 8.19 -12.30
CA ILE A 174 3.88 7.95 -13.25
C ILE A 174 2.60 8.64 -12.78
N SER A 175 1.72 8.99 -13.72
CA SER A 175 0.40 9.50 -13.38
C SER A 175 -0.46 8.40 -12.76
N TYR A 176 -1.33 8.74 -11.80
CA TYR A 176 -2.31 7.80 -11.25
C TYR A 176 -3.18 7.17 -12.33
N PHE A 177 -3.52 7.92 -13.37
CA PHE A 177 -4.30 7.42 -14.51
C PHE A 177 -3.53 6.44 -15.41
N GLU A 178 -2.21 6.42 -15.35
CA GLU A 178 -1.36 5.43 -16.05
C GLU A 178 -1.10 4.19 -15.19
N ALA A 179 -1.26 4.28 -13.87
CA ALA A 179 -0.98 3.19 -12.93
C ALA A 179 -1.73 1.89 -13.23
N PRO A 180 -3.04 1.90 -13.60
CA PRO A 180 -3.76 0.68 -13.95
C PRO A 180 -3.10 -0.10 -15.10
N GLN A 181 -2.64 0.61 -16.12
CA GLN A 181 -2.02 -0.01 -17.29
C GLN A 181 -0.65 -0.60 -16.97
N HIS A 182 0.12 0.07 -16.12
CA HIS A 182 1.43 -0.41 -15.68
C HIS A 182 1.29 -1.65 -14.79
N LEU A 183 0.38 -1.61 -13.82
CA LEU A 183 0.13 -2.75 -12.94
C LEU A 183 -0.43 -3.94 -13.72
N ALA A 184 -1.37 -3.72 -14.64
CA ALA A 184 -1.91 -4.79 -15.47
C ALA A 184 -0.85 -5.46 -16.39
N ALA A 185 0.30 -4.83 -16.62
CA ALA A 185 1.42 -5.43 -17.32
C ALA A 185 2.28 -6.33 -16.45
N THR A 186 2.17 -6.26 -15.12
CA THR A 186 2.97 -7.06 -14.18
C THR A 186 2.33 -8.42 -13.88
N ASP A 187 3.10 -9.34 -13.34
CA ASP A 187 2.69 -10.71 -13.04
C ASP A 187 2.57 -10.94 -11.51
N ILE A 188 3.34 -10.18 -10.72
CA ILE A 188 3.40 -10.22 -9.26
C ILE A 188 3.52 -8.78 -8.78
N ALA A 189 2.91 -8.45 -7.64
CA ALA A 189 3.08 -7.17 -6.98
C ALA A 189 3.81 -7.33 -5.64
N VAL A 190 4.58 -6.30 -5.24
CA VAL A 190 5.36 -6.31 -4.00
C VAL A 190 5.15 -5.04 -3.21
N SER A 191 4.95 -5.17 -1.90
CA SER A 191 4.86 -4.06 -0.96
C SER A 191 5.69 -4.31 0.30
N PRO A 192 7.00 -4.01 0.29
CA PRO A 192 7.90 -4.25 1.41
C PRO A 192 7.88 -3.08 2.42
N LYS A 193 6.71 -2.49 2.67
CA LYS A 193 6.57 -1.34 3.57
C LYS A 193 6.89 -1.75 5.01
N LEU A 194 7.74 -0.96 5.67
CA LEU A 194 8.15 -1.15 7.07
C LEU A 194 7.34 -0.31 8.06
N SER A 195 6.79 0.83 7.63
CA SER A 195 5.96 1.67 8.49
C SER A 195 4.65 0.97 8.84
N GLU A 196 4.32 0.95 10.13
CA GLU A 196 3.12 0.32 10.69
C GLU A 196 1.95 1.30 10.86
N THR A 197 2.24 2.61 10.83
CA THR A 197 1.28 3.65 11.24
C THR A 197 0.45 4.22 10.12
N GLU A 198 0.89 4.09 8.88
CA GLU A 198 0.21 4.62 7.70
C GLU A 198 -0.58 3.53 6.97
N GLY A 199 -1.66 3.92 6.29
CA GLY A 199 -2.35 3.08 5.33
C GLY A 199 -1.41 2.54 4.25
N ASN A 200 -1.80 1.48 3.56
CA ASN A 200 -1.03 0.86 2.48
C ASN A 200 -1.89 0.75 1.21
N GLY A 201 -2.42 1.89 0.75
CA GLY A 201 -3.38 1.97 -0.36
C GLY A 201 -2.91 1.33 -1.67
N LYS A 202 -1.58 1.19 -1.90
CA LYS A 202 -1.06 0.48 -3.08
C LYS A 202 -1.50 -0.99 -3.12
N LEU A 203 -1.69 -1.63 -1.96
CA LEU A 203 -2.18 -3.01 -1.89
C LEU A 203 -3.57 -3.14 -2.53
N LEU A 204 -4.44 -2.15 -2.34
CA LEU A 204 -5.76 -2.13 -2.93
C LEU A 204 -5.70 -2.04 -4.45
N ASN A 205 -4.77 -1.26 -5.00
CA ASN A 205 -4.53 -1.19 -6.45
C ASN A 205 -4.03 -2.55 -6.99
N TYR A 206 -3.14 -3.23 -6.27
CA TYR A 206 -2.64 -4.56 -6.65
C TYR A 206 -3.76 -5.59 -6.64
N MET A 207 -4.51 -5.64 -5.55
CA MET A 207 -5.68 -6.52 -5.40
C MET A 207 -6.71 -6.27 -6.50
N ALA A 208 -7.07 -5.01 -6.72
CA ALA A 208 -8.03 -4.63 -7.76
C ALA A 208 -7.54 -5.02 -9.16
N THR A 209 -6.25 -4.98 -9.42
CA THR A 209 -5.66 -5.45 -10.68
C THR A 209 -5.57 -6.98 -10.75
N GLY A 210 -5.89 -7.70 -9.67
CA GLY A 210 -5.83 -9.17 -9.63
C GLY A 210 -4.40 -9.70 -9.58
N LEU A 211 -3.48 -8.96 -8.97
CA LEU A 211 -2.09 -9.36 -8.84
C LEU A 211 -1.87 -10.15 -7.54
N PRO A 212 -1.27 -11.36 -7.61
CA PRO A 212 -0.75 -12.01 -6.43
C PRO A 212 0.27 -11.08 -5.78
N THR A 213 0.18 -10.92 -4.47
CA THR A 213 0.89 -9.83 -3.77
C THR A 213 1.72 -10.39 -2.62
N VAL A 214 3.01 -10.05 -2.61
CA VAL A 214 3.91 -10.27 -1.49
C VAL A 214 4.09 -8.94 -0.74
N ALA A 215 3.85 -8.96 0.56
CA ALA A 215 4.04 -7.80 1.43
C ALA A 215 4.88 -8.18 2.66
N PHE A 216 5.54 -7.22 3.28
CA PHE A 216 6.01 -7.45 4.65
C PHE A 216 4.80 -7.62 5.57
N ASP A 217 4.95 -8.53 6.53
CA ASP A 217 3.91 -8.83 7.51
C ASP A 217 3.62 -7.60 8.38
N GLY A 218 2.35 -7.33 8.59
CA GLY A 218 1.88 -6.21 9.38
C GLY A 218 0.35 -6.16 9.38
N GLU A 219 -0.22 -5.51 10.40
CA GLU A 219 -1.67 -5.53 10.63
C GLU A 219 -2.47 -5.01 9.43
N VAL A 220 -2.05 -3.88 8.83
CA VAL A 220 -2.72 -3.30 7.65
C VAL A 220 -2.59 -4.21 6.42
N ALA A 221 -1.41 -4.84 6.22
CA ALA A 221 -1.23 -5.77 5.11
C ALA A 221 -2.12 -7.01 5.27
N ARG A 222 -2.23 -7.56 6.49
CA ARG A 222 -3.13 -8.68 6.80
C ARG A 222 -4.59 -8.29 6.67
N GLU A 223 -4.99 -7.10 7.15
CA GLU A 223 -6.36 -6.59 7.02
C GLU A 223 -6.78 -6.51 5.54
N TYR A 224 -5.91 -5.98 4.67
CA TYR A 224 -6.24 -5.80 3.26
C TYR A 224 -6.16 -7.12 2.48
N LEU A 225 -5.04 -7.81 2.52
CA LEU A 225 -4.80 -9.00 1.70
C LEU A 225 -5.54 -10.24 2.20
N GLY A 226 -5.82 -10.33 3.52
CA GLY A 226 -6.43 -11.51 4.13
C GLY A 226 -5.57 -12.77 3.92
N GLU A 227 -6.20 -13.93 3.83
CA GLU A 227 -5.53 -15.22 3.66
C GLU A 227 -4.89 -15.43 2.28
N SER A 228 -5.24 -14.60 1.30
CA SER A 228 -4.70 -14.69 -0.06
C SER A 228 -3.43 -13.86 -0.28
N GLY A 229 -2.99 -13.10 0.73
CA GLY A 229 -1.72 -12.38 0.72
C GLY A 229 -0.55 -13.28 1.12
N ARG A 230 0.63 -12.95 0.61
CA ARG A 230 1.89 -13.56 1.06
C ARG A 230 2.64 -12.60 1.96
N PHE A 231 3.06 -13.06 3.12
CA PHE A 231 3.61 -12.22 4.17
C PHE A 231 5.05 -12.63 4.46
N ALA A 232 5.98 -11.79 4.01
CA ALA A 232 7.40 -11.93 4.32
C ALA A 232 7.72 -11.28 5.66
N VAL A 233 8.75 -11.77 6.33
CA VAL A 233 9.22 -11.21 7.61
C VAL A 233 9.67 -9.75 7.41
N PRO A 234 9.17 -8.80 8.21
CA PRO A 234 9.54 -7.40 8.08
C PRO A 234 11.05 -7.16 8.12
N GLY A 235 11.57 -6.45 7.12
CA GLY A 235 13.00 -6.15 7.00
C GLY A 235 13.86 -7.33 6.49
N ASP A 236 13.29 -8.51 6.31
CA ASP A 236 14.03 -9.67 5.79
C ASP A 236 13.85 -9.81 4.28
N HIS A 237 14.87 -9.40 3.54
CA HIS A 237 14.90 -9.51 2.09
C HIS A 237 15.03 -10.96 1.59
N HIS A 238 15.51 -11.91 2.41
CA HIS A 238 15.54 -13.33 2.06
C HIS A 238 14.12 -13.90 2.03
N SER A 239 13.36 -13.67 3.12
CA SER A 239 11.96 -14.05 3.18
C SER A 239 11.14 -13.42 2.05
N LEU A 240 11.40 -12.16 1.71
CA LEU A 240 10.75 -11.48 0.59
C LEU A 240 11.07 -12.16 -0.74
N ALA A 241 12.33 -12.52 -0.98
CA ALA A 241 12.77 -13.19 -2.19
C ALA A 241 12.16 -14.60 -2.32
N GLU A 242 12.10 -15.38 -1.24
CA GLU A 242 11.50 -16.72 -1.21
C GLU A 242 10.05 -16.69 -1.68
N HIS A 243 9.21 -15.82 -1.11
CA HIS A 243 7.81 -15.69 -1.51
C HIS A 243 7.64 -15.24 -2.96
N ILE A 244 8.51 -14.36 -3.46
CA ILE A 244 8.52 -13.96 -4.88
C ILE A 244 8.87 -15.17 -5.76
N LEU A 245 9.90 -15.95 -5.41
CA LEU A 245 10.34 -17.13 -6.16
C LEU A 245 9.27 -18.22 -6.19
N GLU A 246 8.56 -18.45 -5.10
CA GLU A 246 7.42 -19.39 -5.08
C GLU A 246 6.36 -19.00 -6.12
N LEU A 247 6.02 -17.70 -6.19
CA LEU A 247 5.07 -17.21 -7.18
C LEU A 247 5.63 -17.27 -8.61
N LEU A 248 6.91 -16.97 -8.83
CA LEU A 248 7.54 -17.06 -10.15
C LEU A 248 7.49 -18.51 -10.70
N ASN A 249 7.69 -19.50 -9.84
CA ASN A 249 7.72 -20.90 -10.21
C ASN A 249 6.32 -21.55 -10.34
N ASN A 250 5.24 -20.89 -9.91
CA ASN A 250 3.90 -21.49 -9.90
C ASN A 250 2.84 -20.56 -10.52
N ALA A 251 2.60 -20.75 -11.83
CA ALA A 251 1.60 -19.96 -12.57
C ALA A 251 0.17 -20.16 -12.07
N THR A 252 -0.18 -21.38 -11.64
CA THR A 252 -1.52 -21.69 -11.11
C THR A 252 -1.76 -20.93 -9.80
N THR A 253 -0.79 -20.96 -8.90
CA THR A 253 -0.85 -20.21 -7.63
C THR A 253 -0.99 -18.70 -7.90
N ARG A 254 -0.20 -18.14 -8.83
CA ARG A 254 -0.35 -16.72 -9.22
C ARG A 254 -1.79 -16.38 -9.63
N THR A 255 -2.38 -17.21 -10.48
CA THR A 255 -3.75 -16.99 -10.98
C THR A 255 -4.78 -17.12 -9.87
N CYS A 256 -4.69 -18.15 -9.03
CA CYS A 256 -5.63 -18.38 -7.93
C CYS A 256 -5.59 -17.24 -6.90
N GLU A 257 -4.39 -16.88 -6.42
CA GLU A 257 -4.23 -15.82 -5.43
C GLU A 257 -4.66 -14.46 -6.00
N GLY A 258 -4.26 -14.12 -7.22
CA GLY A 258 -4.66 -12.89 -7.88
C GLY A 258 -6.18 -12.77 -8.06
N THR A 259 -6.86 -13.85 -8.43
CA THR A 259 -8.32 -13.89 -8.56
C THR A 259 -9.02 -13.72 -7.21
N SER A 260 -8.51 -14.37 -6.16
CA SER A 260 -9.02 -14.24 -4.80
C SER A 260 -8.87 -12.80 -4.28
N LEU A 261 -7.70 -12.19 -4.47
CA LEU A 261 -7.44 -10.80 -4.09
C LEU A 261 -8.34 -9.82 -4.85
N ARG A 262 -8.56 -10.04 -6.15
CA ARG A 262 -9.50 -9.23 -6.94
C ARG A 262 -10.92 -9.33 -6.38
N THR A 263 -11.40 -10.54 -6.11
CA THR A 263 -12.74 -10.76 -5.55
C THR A 263 -12.89 -10.02 -4.22
N ARG A 264 -11.87 -10.10 -3.37
CA ARG A 264 -11.84 -9.40 -2.09
C ARG A 264 -11.84 -7.88 -2.26
N ALA A 265 -11.06 -7.34 -3.21
CA ALA A 265 -11.01 -5.89 -3.49
C ALA A 265 -12.38 -5.35 -3.91
N VAL A 266 -13.05 -6.03 -4.84
CA VAL A 266 -14.38 -5.64 -5.34
C VAL A 266 -15.42 -5.67 -4.22
N ALA A 267 -15.39 -6.73 -3.40
CA ALA A 267 -16.37 -6.93 -2.33
C ALA A 267 -16.20 -5.95 -1.15
N ASN A 268 -14.95 -5.61 -0.79
CA ASN A 268 -14.67 -4.92 0.47
C ASN A 268 -14.10 -3.51 0.33
N PHE A 269 -13.43 -3.18 -0.79
CA PHE A 269 -12.63 -1.97 -0.91
C PHE A 269 -12.99 -1.12 -2.14
N SER A 270 -14.15 -1.36 -2.75
CA SER A 270 -14.63 -0.52 -3.86
C SER A 270 -15.12 0.85 -3.39
N TRP A 271 -15.00 1.86 -4.25
CA TRP A 271 -15.55 3.20 -3.98
C TRP A 271 -17.03 3.20 -3.63
N ASP A 272 -17.83 2.30 -4.25
CA ASP A 272 -19.27 2.21 -3.95
C ASP A 272 -19.53 1.77 -2.51
N ARG A 273 -18.70 0.86 -1.98
CA ARG A 273 -18.79 0.44 -0.59
C ARG A 273 -18.40 1.56 0.37
N GLY A 274 -17.26 2.20 0.16
CA GLY A 274 -16.81 3.32 0.99
C GLY A 274 -17.79 4.48 1.00
N ARG A 275 -18.34 4.82 -0.19
CA ARG A 275 -19.39 5.84 -0.31
C ARG A 275 -20.62 5.50 0.52
N SER A 276 -21.07 4.24 0.47
CA SER A 276 -22.25 3.82 1.24
C SER A 276 -22.01 3.89 2.75
N GLN A 277 -20.84 3.48 3.22
CA GLN A 277 -20.47 3.56 4.63
C GLN A 277 -20.39 5.03 5.10
N LEU A 278 -19.75 5.89 4.33
CA LEU A 278 -19.63 7.32 4.66
C LEU A 278 -21.00 8.01 4.66
N HIS A 279 -21.86 7.68 3.69
CA HIS A 279 -23.21 8.22 3.62
C HIS A 279 -24.03 7.89 4.87
N ASN A 280 -23.93 6.65 5.37
CA ASN A 280 -24.63 6.24 6.58
C ASN A 280 -24.18 7.04 7.82
N ILE A 281 -22.87 7.30 7.96
CA ILE A 281 -22.33 8.12 9.05
C ILE A 281 -22.93 9.54 9.02
N TYR A 282 -22.99 10.15 7.83
CA TYR A 282 -23.58 11.49 7.71
C TYR A 282 -25.08 11.48 8.02
N GLN A 283 -25.81 10.45 7.60
CA GLN A 283 -27.23 10.33 7.91
C GLN A 283 -27.49 10.16 9.40
N GLU A 284 -26.70 9.34 10.11
CA GLU A 284 -26.78 9.20 11.56
C GLU A 284 -26.59 10.55 12.27
N LEU A 285 -25.59 11.32 11.85
CA LEU A 285 -25.27 12.61 12.46
C LEU A 285 -26.29 13.70 12.18
N LEU A 286 -27.06 13.61 11.09
CA LEU A 286 -28.10 14.58 10.76
C LEU A 286 -29.44 14.28 11.43
N GLN A 287 -29.62 13.07 11.98
CA GLN A 287 -30.82 12.65 12.70
C GLN A 287 -30.74 12.93 14.21
N CYS A 288 -29.55 13.25 14.72
CA CYS A 288 -29.29 13.65 16.10
C CYS A 288 -29.35 15.18 16.24
#